data_3f0e99ddf74777b01fb512a659d3c043
#
_entry.id   3f0e99ddf74777b01fb512a659d3c043
#
_cell.length_a   1.000
_cell.length_b   1.000
_cell.length_c   1.000
_cell.angle_alpha   90.00
_cell.angle_beta   90.00
_cell.angle_gamma   90.00
#
_symmetry.space_group_name_H-M   'P 1'
#
loop_
_entity.id
_entity.type
_entity.pdbx_description
1 polymer ?
#
loop_
_entity_poly.entity_id
_entity_poly.type
_entity_poly.pdbx_seq_one_letter_code
_entity_poly.pdbx_strand_id
1 'polypeptide(L)'
;MKNWVIKSGIQKKYLRYTMGLLLLAILLSSIGVWIYVRQSLTTEVTDKYEFLNEKMGLALDTLSKEADEGTAECITYDQVQESLKKASFADVEKNSLQKYFAYMNLDHVAEYCYVDNKNNVYARSYSHIDYEDFSDSHLEDYMGDSYAKTQWFWAKDTLFGTAKEALFIGRYVHSMEYASKPGLLLIKMNDSFLETILGKDRSMTDEVQIGILDKKGNLCAAWCPKGTKISDAVKQEVYKISAQKTSGILAKSRRVSGGVCSIYKESSSEMTVFTVVPSSVMTQGTMRVLTVLIGIYLFVAVVAVVLSIYFSKRFTSPIREISEEMTQFDGNDFSRLIELNTNTELDQIGHSYNKMLKNIENLLAEIKEQEGVLRRTELNMLLAQINPHFLYNTLDTIYMLARINGEETTMKMIQALSRYLRLSLSKGSDIVTVEDELENVKSYMEIQQIRNANLFRYEIECKVEEKSTWMLKLILQPLVENAIKHGFCEIYENGLIRIEIAREDSQLKIVVFNNGKPIDREMMEKINALNGHPILEAKKCFQDKEHGYGVVNVLTRLRLKYGEDVLFYYEAEENGTRCTIQIPDDGKEKRDL
;
A
#
# COMPACT_ATOMS: atom_id res chain seq x y z
N MET A 1 30.41 4.39 13.69
CA MET A 1 28.98 4.40 14.07
C MET A 1 28.22 5.30 13.11
N LYS A 2 27.66 4.77 12.03
CA LYS A 2 26.77 5.51 11.14
C LYS A 2 25.34 5.23 11.58
N ASN A 3 24.67 6.19 12.17
CA ASN A 3 23.23 6.17 12.45
C ASN A 3 22.48 5.97 11.12
N TRP A 4 22.14 4.76 10.81
CA TRP A 4 21.12 4.44 9.83
C TRP A 4 19.76 4.79 10.46
N VAL A 5 19.40 6.07 10.39
CA VAL A 5 18.03 6.49 10.60
C VAL A 5 17.23 5.92 9.45
N ILE A 6 16.51 4.82 9.70
CA ILE A 6 15.50 4.28 8.78
C ILE A 6 14.37 5.31 8.69
N LYS A 7 14.54 6.31 7.83
CA LYS A 7 13.69 7.52 7.73
C LYS A 7 12.26 7.27 7.23
N SER A 8 11.95 6.10 6.71
CA SER A 8 10.56 5.66 6.46
C SER A 8 10.54 4.15 6.21
N GLY A 9 9.73 3.40 6.97
CA GLY A 9 9.58 1.96 6.76
C GLY A 9 9.12 1.65 5.32
N ILE A 10 9.40 0.44 4.86
CA ILE A 10 9.03 -0.09 3.52
C ILE A 10 7.55 0.23 3.22
N GLN A 11 6.68 0.09 4.21
CA GLN A 11 5.25 0.41 4.13
C GLN A 11 4.98 1.85 3.67
N LYS A 12 5.65 2.85 4.26
CA LYS A 12 5.47 4.26 3.89
C LYS A 12 6.01 4.55 2.50
N LYS A 13 7.09 3.89 2.08
CA LYS A 13 7.64 4.02 0.72
C LYS A 13 6.71 3.40 -0.30
N TYR A 14 6.25 2.18 -0.07
CA TYR A 14 5.28 1.49 -0.93
C TYR A 14 4.00 2.32 -1.11
N LEU A 15 3.39 2.78 0.00
CA LEU A 15 2.20 3.63 -0.04
C LEU A 15 2.45 4.91 -0.86
N ARG A 16 3.60 5.55 -0.70
CA ARG A 16 3.95 6.78 -1.44
C ARG A 16 4.11 6.54 -2.93
N TYR A 17 4.77 5.45 -3.34
CA TYR A 17 4.94 5.11 -4.75
C TYR A 17 3.63 4.67 -5.40
N THR A 18 2.83 3.83 -4.75
CA THR A 18 1.52 3.42 -5.27
C THR A 18 0.55 4.59 -5.39
N MET A 19 0.49 5.46 -4.38
CA MET A 19 -0.30 6.71 -4.44
C MET A 19 0.20 7.65 -5.53
N GLY A 20 1.51 7.82 -5.68
CA GLY A 20 2.09 8.66 -6.74
C GLY A 20 1.76 8.15 -8.15
N LEU A 21 1.91 6.84 -8.37
CA LEU A 21 1.59 6.21 -9.65
C LEU A 21 0.09 6.30 -9.97
N LEU A 22 -0.76 6.12 -8.97
CA LEU A 22 -2.19 6.22 -9.09
C LEU A 22 -2.66 7.65 -9.40
N LEU A 23 -2.10 8.65 -8.70
CA LEU A 23 -2.37 10.05 -8.99
C LEU A 23 -1.93 10.43 -10.41
N LEU A 24 -0.78 9.94 -10.86
CA LEU A 24 -0.29 10.14 -12.23
C LEU A 24 -1.26 9.51 -13.25
N ALA A 25 -1.71 8.28 -13.01
CA ALA A 25 -2.67 7.59 -13.88
C ALA A 25 -4.01 8.33 -13.97
N ILE A 26 -4.55 8.77 -12.83
CA ILE A 26 -5.77 9.59 -12.78
C ILE A 26 -5.58 10.89 -13.55
N LEU A 27 -4.46 11.58 -13.38
CA LEU A 27 -4.17 12.84 -14.04
C LEU A 27 -4.08 12.66 -15.55
N LEU A 28 -3.33 11.67 -16.04
CA LEU A 28 -3.21 11.37 -17.46
C LEU A 28 -4.56 10.97 -18.08
N SER A 29 -5.31 10.11 -17.40
CA SER A 29 -6.66 9.70 -17.82
C SER A 29 -7.62 10.90 -17.86
N SER A 30 -7.60 11.77 -16.84
CA SER A 30 -8.42 12.98 -16.80
C SER A 30 -8.15 13.93 -17.96
N ILE A 31 -6.89 14.14 -18.27
CA ILE A 31 -6.48 14.98 -19.42
C ILE A 31 -6.99 14.36 -20.72
N GLY A 32 -6.76 13.06 -20.93
CA GLY A 32 -7.20 12.37 -22.13
C GLY A 32 -8.71 12.41 -22.32
N VAL A 33 -9.46 12.11 -21.28
CA VAL A 33 -10.94 12.17 -21.30
C VAL A 33 -11.44 13.60 -21.50
N TRP A 34 -10.82 14.59 -20.85
CA TRP A 34 -11.19 15.98 -21.02
C TRP A 34 -11.02 16.46 -22.47
N ILE A 35 -9.89 16.12 -23.11
CA ILE A 35 -9.64 16.45 -24.51
C ILE A 35 -10.68 15.78 -25.41
N TYR A 36 -10.91 14.48 -25.22
CA TYR A 36 -11.87 13.71 -26.01
C TYR A 36 -13.30 14.26 -25.87
N VAL A 37 -13.78 14.46 -24.63
CA VAL A 37 -15.13 14.95 -24.36
C VAL A 37 -15.32 16.34 -24.93
N ARG A 38 -14.34 17.24 -24.73
CA ARG A 38 -14.40 18.58 -25.28
C ARG A 38 -14.48 18.56 -26.82
N GLN A 39 -13.67 17.75 -27.49
CA GLN A 39 -13.67 17.64 -28.93
C GLN A 39 -14.97 17.01 -29.45
N SER A 40 -15.40 15.89 -28.86
CA SER A 40 -16.61 15.18 -29.27
C SER A 40 -17.88 16.02 -29.10
N LEU A 41 -18.07 16.64 -27.92
CA LEU A 41 -19.24 17.48 -27.68
C LEU A 41 -19.24 18.75 -28.56
N THR A 42 -18.05 19.32 -28.80
CA THR A 42 -17.96 20.50 -29.69
C THR A 42 -18.36 20.13 -31.10
N THR A 43 -17.89 18.99 -31.62
CA THR A 43 -18.23 18.51 -32.95
C THR A 43 -19.72 18.17 -33.05
N GLU A 44 -20.29 17.42 -32.10
CA GLU A 44 -21.70 17.05 -32.10
C GLU A 44 -22.63 18.27 -32.07
N VAL A 45 -22.32 19.24 -31.21
CA VAL A 45 -23.11 20.49 -31.13
C VAL A 45 -23.00 21.29 -32.42
N THR A 46 -21.79 21.43 -32.98
CA THR A 46 -21.62 22.16 -34.25
C THR A 46 -22.32 21.47 -35.40
N ASP A 47 -22.21 20.18 -35.55
CA ASP A 47 -22.84 19.43 -36.64
C ASP A 47 -24.37 19.53 -36.57
N LYS A 48 -24.94 19.43 -35.36
CA LYS A 48 -26.37 19.61 -35.12
C LYS A 48 -26.89 20.97 -35.63
N TYR A 49 -26.22 22.05 -35.26
CA TYR A 49 -26.65 23.39 -35.62
C TYR A 49 -26.22 23.79 -37.03
N GLU A 50 -25.20 23.21 -37.59
CA GLU A 50 -24.88 23.33 -39.03
C GLU A 50 -25.98 22.70 -39.86
N PHE A 51 -26.43 21.50 -39.55
CA PHE A 51 -27.53 20.83 -40.22
C PHE A 51 -28.83 21.66 -40.11
N LEU A 52 -29.13 22.24 -38.93
CA LEU A 52 -30.26 23.13 -38.77
C LEU A 52 -30.16 24.37 -39.71
N ASN A 53 -28.99 24.99 -39.78
CA ASN A 53 -28.76 26.15 -40.62
C ASN A 53 -28.87 25.82 -42.12
N GLU A 54 -28.38 24.68 -42.57
CA GLU A 54 -28.53 24.18 -43.94
C GLU A 54 -30.00 23.93 -44.27
N LYS A 55 -30.75 23.27 -43.37
CA LYS A 55 -32.18 23.05 -43.54
C LYS A 55 -32.98 24.37 -43.69
N MET A 56 -32.68 25.37 -42.87
CA MET A 56 -33.28 26.71 -42.98
C MET A 56 -32.88 27.41 -44.29
N GLY A 57 -31.62 27.25 -44.71
CA GLY A 57 -31.14 27.78 -45.99
C GLY A 57 -31.87 27.17 -47.19
N LEU A 58 -32.04 25.83 -47.18
CA LEU A 58 -32.78 25.14 -48.23
C LEU A 58 -34.29 25.53 -48.24
N ALA A 59 -34.88 25.76 -47.06
CA ALA A 59 -36.25 26.29 -46.98
C ALA A 59 -36.35 27.68 -47.61
N LEU A 60 -35.39 28.55 -47.34
CA LEU A 60 -35.31 29.86 -47.95
C LEU A 60 -35.15 29.77 -49.47
N ASP A 61 -34.23 28.87 -49.99
CA ASP A 61 -34.10 28.62 -51.41
C ASP A 61 -35.41 28.20 -52.07
N THR A 62 -36.16 27.29 -51.45
CA THR A 62 -37.43 26.79 -51.94
C THR A 62 -38.45 27.92 -52.02
N LEU A 63 -38.63 28.67 -50.94
CA LEU A 63 -39.58 29.76 -50.86
C LEU A 63 -39.20 30.93 -51.81
N SER A 64 -37.90 31.23 -51.95
CA SER A 64 -37.40 32.23 -52.88
C SER A 64 -37.66 31.82 -54.32
N LYS A 65 -37.48 30.54 -54.66
CA LYS A 65 -37.76 30.01 -55.99
C LYS A 65 -39.26 30.03 -56.31
N GLU A 66 -40.12 29.62 -55.36
CA GLU A 66 -41.58 29.73 -55.53
C GLU A 66 -42.04 31.14 -55.76
N ALA A 67 -41.48 32.13 -55.03
CA ALA A 67 -41.79 33.54 -55.23
C ALA A 67 -41.26 34.06 -56.61
N ASP A 68 -40.10 33.61 -57.06
CA ASP A 68 -39.55 33.98 -58.37
C ASP A 68 -40.38 33.39 -59.52
N GLU A 69 -40.78 32.13 -59.40
CA GLU A 69 -41.67 31.45 -60.36
C GLU A 69 -43.05 32.12 -60.39
N GLY A 70 -43.68 32.35 -59.26
CA GLY A 70 -44.99 32.97 -59.19
C GLY A 70 -45.02 34.43 -59.70
N THR A 71 -43.97 35.22 -59.40
CA THR A 71 -43.83 36.58 -59.97
C THR A 71 -43.55 36.56 -61.45
N ALA A 72 -42.86 35.54 -61.95
CA ALA A 72 -42.60 35.37 -63.40
C ALA A 72 -43.89 35.05 -64.15
N GLU A 73 -44.76 34.23 -63.56
CA GLU A 73 -46.05 33.88 -64.13
C GLU A 73 -46.93 35.15 -64.38
N CYS A 74 -46.84 36.12 -63.47
CA CYS A 74 -47.55 37.41 -63.62
C CYS A 74 -47.16 38.13 -64.88
N ILE A 75 -45.93 38.06 -65.38
CA ILE A 75 -45.44 38.74 -66.55
C ILE A 75 -46.18 38.22 -67.81
N THR A 76 -46.46 36.96 -67.88
CA THR A 76 -47.07 36.29 -69.02
C THR A 76 -48.60 36.37 -69.03
N TYR A 77 -49.17 36.85 -67.94
CA TYR A 77 -50.63 36.93 -67.85
C TYR A 77 -51.23 38.00 -68.81
N ASP A 78 -52.16 37.60 -69.68
CA ASP A 78 -52.68 38.42 -70.75
C ASP A 78 -53.17 39.81 -70.28
N GLN A 79 -53.88 39.90 -69.18
CA GLN A 79 -54.38 41.15 -68.68
C GLN A 79 -53.26 42.07 -68.18
N VAL A 80 -52.18 41.54 -67.59
CA VAL A 80 -51.00 42.31 -67.22
C VAL A 80 -50.29 42.82 -68.50
N GLN A 81 -50.15 42.01 -69.51
CA GLN A 81 -49.58 42.43 -70.82
C GLN A 81 -50.51 43.48 -71.52
N GLU A 82 -51.82 43.32 -71.47
CA GLU A 82 -52.72 44.31 -72.01
C GLU A 82 -52.68 45.67 -71.26
N SER A 83 -52.45 45.67 -69.93
CA SER A 83 -52.27 46.91 -69.18
C SER A 83 -51.11 47.73 -69.66
N LEU A 84 -50.05 47.08 -70.17
CA LEU A 84 -48.86 47.73 -70.72
C LEU A 84 -49.11 48.30 -72.16
N LYS A 85 -50.09 47.72 -72.88
CA LYS A 85 -50.40 48.08 -74.28
C LYS A 85 -51.43 49.17 -74.36
N LYS A 86 -52.57 49.05 -73.67
CA LYS A 86 -53.72 49.94 -73.79
C LYS A 86 -53.47 51.29 -73.12
N ALA A 87 -53.94 52.39 -73.70
CA ALA A 87 -53.82 53.75 -73.13
C ALA A 87 -54.60 53.96 -71.86
N SER A 88 -55.73 53.26 -71.73
CA SER A 88 -56.58 53.23 -70.52
C SER A 88 -57.32 51.91 -70.43
N PHE A 89 -57.57 51.44 -69.20
CA PHE A 89 -58.38 50.28 -68.90
C PHE A 89 -59.78 50.68 -68.53
N ALA A 90 -60.80 49.92 -69.02
CA ALA A 90 -62.14 50.04 -68.54
C ALA A 90 -62.22 49.50 -67.08
N ASP A 91 -63.19 49.96 -66.29
CA ASP A 91 -63.34 49.56 -64.89
C ASP A 91 -63.49 48.03 -64.71
N VAL A 92 -64.06 47.35 -65.70
CA VAL A 92 -64.22 45.90 -65.70
C VAL A 92 -62.86 45.23 -65.82
N GLU A 93 -61.98 45.75 -66.67
CA GLU A 93 -60.60 45.24 -66.88
C GLU A 93 -59.71 45.50 -65.66
N LYS A 94 -59.88 46.72 -65.05
CA LYS A 94 -59.18 47.04 -63.79
C LYS A 94 -59.60 46.08 -62.68
N ASN A 95 -60.89 45.86 -62.50
CA ASN A 95 -61.38 44.91 -61.54
C ASN A 95 -60.92 43.47 -61.78
N SER A 96 -60.82 43.07 -63.04
CA SER A 96 -60.31 41.73 -63.40
C SER A 96 -58.85 41.58 -63.04
N LEU A 97 -58.03 42.60 -63.30
CA LEU A 97 -56.62 42.61 -62.96
C LEU A 97 -56.36 42.59 -61.44
N GLN A 98 -57.19 43.41 -60.72
CA GLN A 98 -57.13 43.38 -59.24
C GLN A 98 -57.52 42.02 -58.66
N LYS A 99 -58.55 41.35 -59.22
CA LYS A 99 -58.93 39.98 -58.82
C LYS A 99 -57.81 38.97 -59.09
N TYR A 100 -57.13 39.09 -60.25
CA TYR A 100 -56.01 38.21 -60.56
C TYR A 100 -54.92 38.29 -59.49
N PHE A 101 -54.51 39.49 -59.15
CA PHE A 101 -53.50 39.66 -58.11
C PHE A 101 -54.02 39.23 -56.71
N ALA A 102 -55.31 39.40 -56.41
CA ALA A 102 -55.91 38.94 -55.14
C ALA A 102 -55.91 37.42 -55.01
N TYR A 103 -55.94 36.66 -56.12
CA TYR A 103 -55.96 35.20 -56.19
C TYR A 103 -54.65 34.64 -56.63
N MET A 104 -53.59 35.48 -56.78
CA MET A 104 -52.25 34.98 -57.11
C MET A 104 -51.83 33.99 -56.06
N ASN A 105 -51.45 32.79 -56.55
CA ASN A 105 -51.07 31.68 -55.71
C ASN A 105 -49.61 31.81 -55.24
N LEU A 106 -49.36 32.79 -54.40
CA LEU A 106 -48.09 32.99 -53.73
C LEU A 106 -48.34 32.89 -52.21
N ASP A 107 -47.71 31.92 -51.61
CA ASP A 107 -47.76 31.77 -50.17
C ASP A 107 -47.03 32.94 -49.47
N HIS A 108 -47.54 33.27 -48.29
CA HIS A 108 -46.96 34.31 -47.44
C HIS A 108 -47.03 35.76 -47.97
N VAL A 109 -47.90 36.08 -48.94
CA VAL A 109 -48.17 37.46 -49.40
C VAL A 109 -49.09 38.17 -48.43
N ALA A 110 -48.65 39.31 -47.93
CA ALA A 110 -49.52 40.22 -47.14
C ALA A 110 -50.32 41.18 -48.03
N GLU A 111 -49.57 41.89 -48.86
CA GLU A 111 -50.13 42.92 -49.74
C GLU A 111 -49.36 42.90 -51.09
N TYR A 112 -49.99 43.39 -52.13
CA TYR A 112 -49.37 43.64 -53.44
C TYR A 112 -49.76 45.02 -54.01
N CYS A 113 -48.87 45.56 -54.85
CA CYS A 113 -49.07 46.76 -55.65
C CYS A 113 -48.47 46.57 -57.02
N TYR A 114 -49.27 46.62 -58.06
CA TYR A 114 -48.76 46.65 -59.44
C TYR A 114 -48.95 48.01 -60.01
N VAL A 115 -47.92 48.60 -60.59
CA VAL A 115 -47.92 49.90 -61.27
C VAL A 115 -47.56 49.63 -62.74
N ASP A 116 -48.46 50.04 -63.65
CA ASP A 116 -48.20 49.88 -65.10
C ASP A 116 -47.25 50.98 -65.64
N ASN A 117 -46.89 50.89 -66.90
CA ASN A 117 -46.01 51.84 -67.57
C ASN A 117 -46.65 53.22 -67.79
N LYS A 118 -47.92 53.46 -67.42
CA LYS A 118 -48.68 54.68 -67.46
C LYS A 118 -48.98 55.26 -66.11
N ASN A 119 -48.41 54.68 -65.05
CA ASN A 119 -48.60 55.08 -63.67
C ASN A 119 -49.99 54.76 -63.10
N ASN A 120 -50.74 53.81 -63.70
CA ASN A 120 -51.96 53.29 -63.05
C ASN A 120 -51.55 52.27 -61.98
N VAL A 121 -52.19 52.37 -60.80
CA VAL A 121 -51.91 51.52 -59.64
C VAL A 121 -53.01 50.49 -59.42
N TYR A 122 -52.64 49.25 -59.23
CA TYR A 122 -53.51 48.13 -58.94
C TYR A 122 -53.06 47.50 -57.61
N ALA A 123 -53.73 47.77 -56.51
CA ALA A 123 -53.33 47.30 -55.20
C ALA A 123 -54.48 46.53 -54.50
N ARG A 124 -54.13 45.63 -53.57
CA ARG A 124 -55.06 44.88 -52.74
C ARG A 124 -55.42 45.62 -51.45
N SER A 125 -54.92 46.79 -51.24
CA SER A 125 -55.10 47.48 -49.97
C SER A 125 -56.60 47.92 -49.73
N TYR A 126 -57.02 47.91 -48.45
CA TYR A 126 -58.25 48.47 -48.01
C TYR A 126 -58.32 50.02 -48.16
N SER A 127 -57.16 50.65 -48.25
CA SER A 127 -56.99 52.06 -48.56
C SER A 127 -56.75 52.23 -50.08
N HIS A 128 -57.32 53.28 -50.66
CA HIS A 128 -57.09 53.61 -52.06
C HIS A 128 -55.65 54.10 -52.16
N ILE A 129 -54.78 53.34 -52.85
CA ILE A 129 -53.40 53.70 -53.14
C ILE A 129 -53.39 54.26 -54.56
N ASP A 130 -52.97 55.50 -54.71
CA ASP A 130 -52.72 56.09 -56.02
C ASP A 130 -51.25 56.12 -56.37
N TYR A 131 -50.93 56.73 -57.53
CA TYR A 131 -49.56 56.80 -57.97
C TYR A 131 -48.68 57.74 -57.11
N GLU A 132 -49.30 58.79 -56.53
CA GLU A 132 -48.64 59.75 -55.67
C GLU A 132 -48.23 59.04 -54.35
N ASP A 133 -49.09 58.23 -53.75
CA ASP A 133 -48.81 57.40 -52.59
C ASP A 133 -47.62 56.39 -52.87
N PHE A 134 -47.69 55.81 -54.10
CA PHE A 134 -46.58 54.88 -54.50
C PHE A 134 -45.27 55.65 -54.68
N SER A 135 -45.24 56.76 -55.36
CA SER A 135 -44.10 57.60 -55.55
C SER A 135 -43.52 58.11 -54.24
N ASP A 136 -44.35 58.57 -53.33
CA ASP A 136 -43.92 59.06 -52.01
C ASP A 136 -43.41 57.94 -51.09
N SER A 137 -43.78 56.72 -51.39
CA SER A 137 -43.27 55.57 -50.62
C SER A 137 -41.74 55.32 -50.77
N HIS A 138 -41.14 55.81 -51.85
CA HIS A 138 -39.73 55.59 -52.20
C HIS A 138 -39.33 54.13 -52.22
N LEU A 139 -40.27 53.18 -52.34
CA LEU A 139 -39.92 51.73 -52.37
C LEU A 139 -39.26 51.29 -53.66
N GLU A 140 -39.52 52.04 -54.78
CA GLU A 140 -38.87 51.83 -56.05
C GLU A 140 -37.33 52.10 -55.96
N ASP A 141 -36.88 52.98 -55.07
CA ASP A 141 -35.46 53.33 -54.89
C ASP A 141 -34.62 52.13 -54.36
N TYR A 142 -35.27 51.13 -53.81
CA TYR A 142 -34.65 49.89 -53.38
C TYR A 142 -34.40 48.90 -54.51
N MET A 143 -35.06 49.13 -55.67
CA MET A 143 -34.90 48.31 -56.86
C MET A 143 -33.60 48.66 -57.55
N GLY A 144 -32.80 47.65 -57.91
CA GLY A 144 -31.61 47.83 -58.70
C GLY A 144 -31.90 47.76 -60.20
N ASP A 145 -30.85 47.90 -61.02
CA ASP A 145 -30.93 47.88 -62.45
C ASP A 145 -31.24 46.53 -63.10
N SER A 146 -31.49 45.50 -62.30
CA SER A 146 -31.77 44.14 -62.78
C SER A 146 -33.23 43.98 -63.17
N TYR A 147 -33.54 44.15 -64.42
CA TYR A 147 -34.91 44.06 -64.93
C TYR A 147 -35.43 42.63 -65.14
N ALA A 148 -34.56 41.61 -65.13
CA ALA A 148 -34.97 40.25 -65.48
C ALA A 148 -35.29 39.37 -64.27
N LYS A 149 -34.90 39.75 -63.05
CA LYS A 149 -35.01 38.95 -61.84
C LYS A 149 -35.81 39.62 -60.78
N THR A 150 -36.42 38.82 -59.92
CA THR A 150 -37.04 39.26 -58.68
C THR A 150 -35.96 39.87 -57.78
N GLN A 151 -36.30 40.98 -57.16
CA GLN A 151 -35.42 41.69 -56.23
C GLN A 151 -36.02 41.69 -54.83
N TRP A 152 -35.27 41.27 -53.89
CA TRP A 152 -35.69 41.16 -52.48
C TRP A 152 -35.00 42.26 -51.68
N PHE A 153 -35.78 42.99 -50.88
CA PHE A 153 -35.24 44.05 -50.04
C PHE A 153 -36.06 44.23 -48.75
N TRP A 154 -35.38 44.71 -47.75
CA TRP A 154 -35.92 45.05 -46.47
C TRP A 154 -36.10 46.57 -46.37
N ALA A 155 -37.30 47.03 -46.15
CA ALA A 155 -37.63 48.46 -46.08
C ALA A 155 -38.76 48.77 -45.14
N LYS A 156 -38.87 50.01 -44.71
CA LYS A 156 -40.00 50.49 -43.95
C LYS A 156 -41.24 50.55 -44.86
N ASP A 157 -42.32 49.96 -44.41
CA ASP A 157 -43.61 49.98 -45.10
C ASP A 157 -44.23 51.35 -44.99
N THR A 158 -44.04 52.16 -45.99
CA THR A 158 -44.64 53.51 -46.13
C THR A 158 -45.86 53.48 -47.03
N LEU A 159 -46.02 52.40 -47.85
CA LEU A 159 -47.07 52.29 -48.85
C LEU A 159 -48.40 51.66 -48.28
N PHE A 160 -48.29 50.59 -47.49
CA PHE A 160 -49.42 49.82 -47.00
C PHE A 160 -49.84 50.21 -45.57
N GLY A 161 -49.30 51.28 -45.02
CA GLY A 161 -49.70 51.92 -43.80
C GLY A 161 -49.34 51.26 -42.49
N THR A 162 -48.47 50.24 -42.48
CA THR A 162 -48.02 49.58 -41.21
C THR A 162 -46.95 50.34 -40.50
N ALA A 163 -46.18 51.20 -41.23
CA ALA A 163 -45.08 51.99 -40.75
C ALA A 163 -43.96 51.14 -40.07
N LYS A 164 -43.97 49.80 -40.22
CA LYS A 164 -42.98 48.84 -39.73
C LYS A 164 -42.08 48.47 -40.87
N GLU A 165 -40.90 47.99 -40.52
CA GLU A 165 -40.01 47.34 -41.50
C GLU A 165 -40.63 46.03 -41.97
N ALA A 166 -40.59 45.76 -43.26
CA ALA A 166 -41.12 44.57 -43.90
C ALA A 166 -40.24 44.08 -45.03
N LEU A 167 -40.40 42.82 -45.41
CA LEU A 167 -39.76 42.23 -46.56
C LEU A 167 -40.62 42.47 -47.79
N PHE A 168 -39.97 43.00 -48.79
CA PHE A 168 -40.58 43.28 -50.09
C PHE A 168 -39.92 42.48 -51.19
N ILE A 169 -40.74 42.13 -52.19
CA ILE A 169 -40.30 41.53 -53.46
C ILE A 169 -40.74 42.49 -54.55
N GLY A 170 -39.82 42.91 -55.36
CA GLY A 170 -40.09 43.71 -56.49
C GLY A 170 -39.65 43.04 -57.80
N ARG A 171 -40.48 43.19 -58.84
CA ARG A 171 -40.15 42.70 -60.17
C ARG A 171 -40.63 43.65 -61.25
N TYR A 172 -39.74 43.99 -62.18
CA TYR A 172 -40.12 44.77 -63.37
C TYR A 172 -40.88 43.88 -64.33
N VAL A 173 -42.01 44.43 -64.86
CA VAL A 173 -42.88 43.73 -65.77
C VAL A 173 -42.74 44.38 -67.17
N HIS A 174 -42.17 43.69 -68.10
CA HIS A 174 -41.92 44.15 -69.47
C HIS A 174 -43.03 43.70 -70.40
N SER A 175 -43.32 44.52 -71.42
CA SER A 175 -44.12 44.06 -72.54
C SER A 175 -43.39 43.02 -73.36
N MET A 176 -44.07 41.90 -73.66
CA MET A 176 -43.51 40.83 -74.49
C MET A 176 -43.46 41.17 -75.99
N GLU A 177 -44.12 42.20 -76.47
CA GLU A 177 -44.27 42.47 -77.86
C GLU A 177 -43.46 43.72 -78.33
N TYR A 178 -43.21 44.69 -77.48
CA TYR A 178 -42.49 45.91 -77.86
C TYR A 178 -41.71 46.49 -76.62
N ALA A 179 -40.73 47.31 -76.95
CA ALA A 179 -39.94 48.00 -75.95
C ALA A 179 -40.78 49.17 -75.39
N SER A 180 -41.13 49.15 -74.13
CA SER A 180 -41.83 50.20 -73.36
C SER A 180 -41.15 50.37 -72.00
N LYS A 181 -41.54 51.48 -71.31
CA LYS A 181 -41.19 51.57 -69.89
C LYS A 181 -41.81 50.33 -69.18
N PRO A 182 -41.06 49.63 -68.37
CA PRO A 182 -41.63 48.47 -67.61
C PRO A 182 -42.68 48.95 -66.59
N GLY A 183 -43.68 48.13 -66.30
CA GLY A 183 -44.40 48.21 -65.06
C GLY A 183 -43.60 47.65 -63.90
N LEU A 184 -44.10 47.87 -62.69
CA LEU A 184 -43.44 47.33 -61.46
C LEU A 184 -44.45 46.57 -60.64
N LEU A 185 -44.18 45.30 -60.35
CA LEU A 185 -44.92 44.52 -59.35
C LEU A 185 -44.15 44.59 -58.05
N LEU A 186 -44.78 45.06 -57.01
CA LEU A 186 -44.30 45.13 -55.67
C LEU A 186 -45.16 44.25 -54.77
N ILE A 187 -44.52 43.32 -54.04
CA ILE A 187 -45.20 42.41 -53.12
C ILE A 187 -44.65 42.61 -51.76
N LYS A 188 -45.48 42.83 -50.74
CA LYS A 188 -45.13 42.80 -49.34
C LYS A 188 -45.33 41.39 -48.79
N MET A 189 -44.30 40.81 -48.25
CA MET A 189 -44.36 39.51 -47.60
C MET A 189 -44.92 39.67 -46.17
N ASN A 190 -45.67 38.68 -45.69
CA ASN A 190 -46.12 38.69 -44.32
C ASN A 190 -45.01 38.12 -43.38
N ASP A 191 -45.15 38.42 -42.07
CA ASP A 191 -44.16 37.97 -41.08
C ASP A 191 -44.07 36.43 -40.99
N SER A 192 -45.13 35.70 -41.38
CA SER A 192 -45.14 34.25 -41.41
C SER A 192 -44.10 33.62 -42.35
N PHE A 193 -43.69 34.37 -43.42
CA PHE A 193 -42.63 33.93 -44.29
C PHE A 193 -41.33 33.70 -43.53
N LEU A 194 -40.90 34.66 -42.74
CA LEU A 194 -39.65 34.58 -41.96
C LEU A 194 -39.81 33.62 -40.79
N GLU A 195 -40.97 33.55 -40.17
CA GLU A 195 -41.27 32.57 -39.10
C GLU A 195 -41.23 31.13 -39.61
N THR A 196 -41.65 30.89 -40.85
CA THR A 196 -41.57 29.55 -41.48
C THR A 196 -40.15 29.11 -41.67
N ILE A 197 -39.27 30.03 -42.11
CA ILE A 197 -37.83 29.76 -42.30
C ILE A 197 -37.18 29.49 -40.93
N LEU A 198 -37.50 30.31 -39.92
CA LEU A 198 -36.92 30.16 -38.57
C LEU A 198 -37.35 28.87 -37.86
N GLY A 199 -38.38 28.20 -38.42
CA GLY A 199 -38.83 26.89 -37.95
C GLY A 199 -39.61 26.91 -36.63
N LYS A 200 -40.73 26.18 -36.59
CA LYS A 200 -41.54 26.02 -35.38
C LYS A 200 -41.01 24.96 -34.40
N ASP A 201 -39.89 24.36 -34.68
CA ASP A 201 -39.32 23.28 -33.85
C ASP A 201 -38.64 23.87 -32.61
N ARG A 202 -39.48 24.25 -31.63
CA ARG A 202 -39.11 24.96 -30.40
C ARG A 202 -38.05 24.24 -29.57
N SER A 203 -37.90 22.93 -29.73
CA SER A 203 -36.97 22.16 -28.92
C SER A 203 -35.50 22.34 -29.33
N MET A 204 -35.24 22.78 -30.58
CA MET A 204 -33.90 22.97 -31.10
C MET A 204 -33.41 24.43 -31.05
N THR A 205 -34.32 25.39 -30.93
CA THR A 205 -34.01 26.83 -31.10
C THR A 205 -33.79 27.57 -29.78
N ASP A 206 -34.23 27.04 -28.66
CA ASP A 206 -34.18 27.75 -27.36
C ASP A 206 -32.76 28.02 -26.83
N GLU A 207 -31.73 27.42 -27.43
CA GLU A 207 -30.35 27.53 -26.98
C GLU A 207 -29.43 28.37 -27.89
N VAL A 208 -29.92 28.72 -29.11
CA VAL A 208 -29.07 29.36 -30.12
C VAL A 208 -29.72 30.66 -30.63
N GLN A 209 -28.91 31.51 -31.22
CA GLN A 209 -29.40 32.70 -31.91
C GLN A 209 -29.43 32.40 -33.39
N ILE A 210 -30.56 32.69 -34.04
CA ILE A 210 -30.75 32.54 -35.47
C ILE A 210 -31.08 33.91 -36.06
N GLY A 211 -30.53 34.25 -37.19
CA GLY A 211 -30.84 35.52 -37.85
C GLY A 211 -30.84 35.37 -39.36
N ILE A 212 -31.63 36.25 -39.98
CA ILE A 212 -31.69 36.40 -41.44
C ILE A 212 -31.29 37.84 -41.77
N LEU A 213 -30.23 37.98 -42.58
CA LEU A 213 -29.78 39.28 -43.13
C LEU A 213 -30.23 39.44 -44.58
N ASP A 214 -30.58 40.68 -44.95
CA ASP A 214 -30.78 41.06 -46.34
C ASP A 214 -29.41 41.25 -47.06
N LYS A 215 -29.47 41.57 -48.34
CA LYS A 215 -28.28 41.88 -49.19
C LYS A 215 -27.43 43.05 -48.67
N LYS A 216 -28.01 43.99 -47.91
CA LYS A 216 -27.34 45.16 -47.34
C LYS A 216 -26.80 44.90 -45.94
N GLY A 217 -27.08 43.73 -45.34
CA GLY A 217 -26.69 43.37 -44.01
C GLY A 217 -27.66 43.82 -42.91
N ASN A 218 -28.87 44.23 -43.26
CA ASN A 218 -29.90 44.53 -42.32
C ASN A 218 -30.50 43.24 -41.75
N LEU A 219 -30.79 43.21 -40.44
CA LEU A 219 -31.42 42.07 -39.80
C LEU A 219 -32.93 42.07 -40.03
N CYS A 220 -33.39 41.18 -40.90
CA CYS A 220 -34.79 41.04 -41.27
C CYS A 220 -35.62 40.31 -40.21
N ALA A 221 -35.05 39.26 -39.67
CA ALA A 221 -35.69 38.48 -38.60
C ALA A 221 -34.61 37.87 -37.70
N ALA A 222 -34.99 37.65 -36.46
CA ALA A 222 -34.15 37.02 -35.48
C ALA A 222 -34.94 36.16 -34.50
N TRP A 223 -34.38 35.02 -34.19
CA TRP A 223 -34.77 34.21 -33.05
C TRP A 223 -33.66 34.20 -32.04
N CYS A 224 -33.94 34.55 -30.80
CA CYS A 224 -32.95 34.56 -29.72
C CYS A 224 -33.53 33.93 -28.45
N PRO A 225 -32.72 33.22 -27.65
CA PRO A 225 -33.11 32.81 -26.32
C PRO A 225 -33.53 34.00 -25.47
N LYS A 226 -34.47 33.78 -24.53
CA LYS A 226 -35.00 34.85 -23.65
C LYS A 226 -33.88 35.67 -23.02
N GLY A 227 -33.92 36.98 -23.21
CA GLY A 227 -32.97 37.94 -22.64
C GLY A 227 -31.68 38.12 -23.43
N THR A 228 -31.53 37.48 -24.61
CA THR A 228 -30.38 37.66 -25.48
C THR A 228 -30.78 38.40 -26.78
N LYS A 229 -29.80 39.06 -27.41
CA LYS A 229 -29.96 39.71 -28.71
C LYS A 229 -28.71 39.44 -29.55
N ILE A 230 -28.87 39.36 -30.86
CA ILE A 230 -27.75 39.29 -31.80
C ILE A 230 -26.99 40.60 -31.72
N SER A 231 -25.72 40.54 -31.39
CA SER A 231 -24.87 41.74 -31.33
C SER A 231 -24.55 42.29 -32.70
N ASP A 232 -24.35 43.60 -32.78
CA ASP A 232 -23.97 44.25 -34.05
C ASP A 232 -22.61 43.75 -34.56
N ALA A 233 -21.70 43.36 -33.68
CA ALA A 233 -20.43 42.75 -34.06
C ALA A 233 -20.65 41.44 -34.82
N VAL A 234 -21.57 40.58 -34.38
CA VAL A 234 -21.91 39.33 -35.08
C VAL A 234 -22.54 39.64 -36.46
N LYS A 235 -23.49 40.57 -36.53
CA LYS A 235 -24.11 40.96 -37.81
C LYS A 235 -23.08 41.42 -38.82
N GLN A 236 -22.19 42.32 -38.41
CA GLN A 236 -21.11 42.80 -39.28
C GLN A 236 -20.15 41.69 -39.72
N GLU A 237 -19.80 40.77 -38.84
CA GLU A 237 -18.92 39.67 -39.16
C GLU A 237 -19.59 38.68 -40.12
N VAL A 238 -20.85 38.33 -39.92
CA VAL A 238 -21.65 37.51 -40.84
C VAL A 238 -21.78 38.19 -42.21
N TYR A 239 -22.13 39.50 -42.25
CA TYR A 239 -22.22 40.27 -43.48
C TYR A 239 -20.91 40.29 -44.26
N LYS A 240 -19.77 40.52 -43.61
CA LYS A 240 -18.45 40.47 -44.26
C LYS A 240 -18.17 39.12 -44.92
N ILE A 241 -18.59 38.03 -44.29
CA ILE A 241 -18.43 36.67 -44.83
C ILE A 241 -19.36 36.46 -46.02
N SER A 242 -20.64 36.90 -45.91
CA SER A 242 -21.66 36.75 -46.95
C SER A 242 -21.34 37.56 -48.19
N ALA A 243 -20.68 38.70 -48.05
CA ALA A 243 -20.25 39.54 -49.16
C ALA A 243 -19.12 38.96 -50.02
N GLN A 244 -18.36 38.00 -49.47
CA GLN A 244 -17.18 37.40 -50.14
C GLN A 244 -17.51 36.22 -51.06
N LYS A 245 -18.71 35.62 -50.99
CA LYS A 245 -19.12 34.43 -51.73
C LYS A 245 -20.50 34.60 -52.35
N THR A 246 -20.75 33.85 -53.43
CA THR A 246 -21.94 34.02 -54.27
C THR A 246 -23.20 33.34 -53.71
N SER A 247 -23.14 32.10 -53.23
CA SER A 247 -24.28 31.38 -52.66
C SER A 247 -23.89 30.07 -52.02
N GLY A 248 -24.82 29.43 -51.28
CA GLY A 248 -24.66 28.16 -50.64
C GLY A 248 -24.09 28.26 -49.20
N ILE A 249 -23.55 27.19 -48.71
CA ILE A 249 -22.91 27.16 -47.39
C ILE A 249 -21.62 27.98 -47.42
N LEU A 250 -21.63 29.12 -46.76
CA LEU A 250 -20.47 30.03 -46.76
C LEU A 250 -19.46 29.71 -45.67
N ALA A 251 -19.92 29.28 -44.54
CA ALA A 251 -19.07 28.92 -43.42
C ALA A 251 -19.71 27.80 -42.62
N LYS A 252 -18.89 26.80 -42.34
CA LYS A 252 -19.19 25.74 -41.38
C LYS A 252 -18.41 26.05 -40.09
N SER A 253 -19.08 26.15 -38.98
CA SER A 253 -18.48 26.24 -37.64
C SER A 253 -17.39 27.32 -37.48
N ARG A 254 -17.63 28.53 -38.04
CA ARG A 254 -16.67 29.64 -37.90
C ARG A 254 -16.84 30.33 -36.53
N ARG A 255 -15.73 30.57 -35.85
CA ARG A 255 -15.73 31.35 -34.63
C ARG A 255 -16.09 32.81 -34.92
N VAL A 256 -17.07 33.31 -34.16
CA VAL A 256 -17.49 34.72 -34.17
C VAL A 256 -17.51 35.27 -32.73
N SER A 257 -17.66 36.57 -32.59
CA SER A 257 -17.79 37.20 -31.30
C SER A 257 -18.96 36.58 -30.50
N GLY A 258 -18.65 35.79 -29.45
CA GLY A 258 -19.62 35.16 -28.58
C GLY A 258 -19.92 33.68 -28.83
N GLY A 259 -19.42 33.05 -29.87
CA GLY A 259 -19.70 31.65 -30.15
C GLY A 259 -19.17 31.10 -31.46
N VAL A 260 -19.85 30.11 -32.00
CA VAL A 260 -19.58 29.52 -33.33
C VAL A 260 -20.78 29.79 -34.23
N CYS A 261 -20.51 30.18 -35.43
CA CYS A 261 -21.53 30.57 -36.43
C CYS A 261 -21.46 29.65 -37.66
N SER A 262 -22.66 29.22 -38.11
CA SER A 262 -22.87 28.61 -39.43
C SER A 262 -23.61 29.57 -40.30
N ILE A 263 -23.24 29.71 -41.56
CA ILE A 263 -23.75 30.75 -42.49
C ILE A 263 -24.14 30.07 -43.80
N TYR A 264 -25.39 30.34 -44.25
CA TYR A 264 -25.90 29.92 -45.53
C TYR A 264 -26.43 31.15 -46.30
N LYS A 265 -26.03 31.32 -47.57
CA LYS A 265 -26.53 32.40 -48.43
C LYS A 265 -27.35 31.83 -49.57
N GLU A 266 -28.56 32.33 -49.70
CA GLU A 266 -29.46 32.01 -50.78
C GLU A 266 -29.04 32.73 -52.07
N SER A 267 -29.28 32.10 -53.24
CA SER A 267 -28.82 32.58 -54.51
C SER A 267 -29.67 33.63 -55.20
N SER A 268 -30.99 33.57 -55.02
CA SER A 268 -31.96 34.46 -55.71
C SER A 268 -32.22 35.74 -54.93
N SER A 269 -32.54 35.60 -53.65
CA SER A 269 -32.80 36.75 -52.77
C SER A 269 -31.53 37.39 -52.20
N GLU A 270 -30.39 36.72 -52.33
CA GLU A 270 -29.11 37.06 -51.69
C GLU A 270 -29.21 37.20 -50.16
N MET A 271 -30.30 36.71 -49.55
CA MET A 271 -30.46 36.69 -48.11
C MET A 271 -29.53 35.67 -47.47
N THR A 272 -29.12 35.98 -46.27
CA THR A 272 -28.19 35.15 -45.53
C THR A 272 -28.82 34.70 -44.23
N VAL A 273 -29.00 33.37 -44.10
CA VAL A 273 -29.41 32.72 -42.85
C VAL A 273 -28.15 32.34 -42.05
N PHE A 274 -28.13 32.66 -40.79
CA PHE A 274 -27.01 32.29 -39.92
C PHE A 274 -27.53 31.82 -38.55
N THR A 275 -26.77 30.88 -38.00
CA THR A 275 -27.03 30.32 -36.65
C THR A 275 -25.77 30.54 -35.81
N VAL A 276 -25.95 31.14 -34.63
CA VAL A 276 -24.84 31.36 -33.67
C VAL A 276 -25.11 30.51 -32.43
N VAL A 277 -24.18 29.60 -32.16
CA VAL A 277 -24.15 28.76 -30.97
C VAL A 277 -23.32 29.47 -29.91
N PRO A 278 -23.92 29.97 -28.82
CA PRO A 278 -23.17 30.63 -27.75
C PRO A 278 -22.17 29.69 -27.09
N SER A 279 -21.02 30.22 -26.66
CA SER A 279 -20.01 29.46 -25.96
C SER A 279 -20.53 28.80 -24.67
N SER A 280 -21.53 29.37 -24.04
CA SER A 280 -22.20 28.82 -22.86
C SER A 280 -22.86 27.47 -23.13
N VAL A 281 -23.51 27.31 -24.30
CA VAL A 281 -24.14 26.05 -24.72
C VAL A 281 -23.10 24.97 -24.94
N MET A 282 -22.00 25.32 -25.56
CA MET A 282 -20.86 24.41 -25.79
C MET A 282 -20.20 23.95 -24.49
N THR A 283 -20.19 24.80 -23.46
CA THR A 283 -19.55 24.48 -22.17
C THR A 283 -20.48 23.77 -21.19
N GLN A 284 -21.78 23.94 -21.26
CA GLN A 284 -22.73 23.29 -20.33
C GLN A 284 -22.67 21.77 -20.41
N GLY A 285 -22.71 21.19 -21.60
CA GLY A 285 -22.55 19.75 -21.81
C GLY A 285 -21.23 19.23 -21.25
N THR A 286 -20.16 19.95 -21.51
CA THR A 286 -18.81 19.60 -21.02
C THR A 286 -18.75 19.63 -19.49
N MET A 287 -19.36 20.65 -18.85
CA MET A 287 -19.38 20.75 -17.37
C MET A 287 -20.16 19.63 -16.71
N ARG A 288 -21.28 19.21 -17.27
CA ARG A 288 -22.07 18.09 -16.73
C ARG A 288 -21.26 16.79 -16.76
N VAL A 289 -20.62 16.49 -17.89
CA VAL A 289 -19.76 15.32 -18.02
C VAL A 289 -18.56 15.41 -17.05
N LEU A 290 -17.95 16.58 -16.93
CA LEU A 290 -16.83 16.81 -16.01
C LEU A 290 -17.24 16.54 -14.55
N THR A 291 -18.42 16.97 -14.13
CA THR A 291 -18.90 16.73 -12.76
C THR A 291 -19.06 15.24 -12.47
N VAL A 292 -19.62 14.48 -13.42
CA VAL A 292 -19.75 13.02 -13.28
C VAL A 292 -18.37 12.35 -13.22
N LEU A 293 -17.44 12.77 -14.08
CA LEU A 293 -16.08 12.25 -14.09
C LEU A 293 -15.34 12.53 -12.79
N ILE A 294 -15.46 13.73 -12.23
CA ILE A 294 -14.88 14.05 -10.92
C ILE A 294 -15.41 13.10 -9.85
N GLY A 295 -16.71 12.82 -9.85
CA GLY A 295 -17.31 11.85 -8.93
C GLY A 295 -16.71 10.44 -9.07
N ILE A 296 -16.57 9.96 -10.32
CA ILE A 296 -15.98 8.66 -10.62
C ILE A 296 -14.50 8.61 -10.16
N TYR A 297 -13.70 9.64 -10.49
CA TYR A 297 -12.30 9.68 -10.09
C TYR A 297 -12.13 9.76 -8.57
N LEU A 298 -12.99 10.50 -7.87
CA LEU A 298 -13.01 10.55 -6.41
C LEU A 298 -13.28 9.14 -5.83
N PHE A 299 -14.28 8.45 -6.36
CA PHE A 299 -14.61 7.09 -5.96
C PHE A 299 -13.43 6.13 -6.19
N VAL A 300 -12.86 6.15 -7.40
CA VAL A 300 -11.69 5.33 -7.74
C VAL A 300 -10.51 5.64 -6.82
N ALA A 301 -10.26 6.91 -6.51
CA ALA A 301 -9.19 7.32 -5.59
C ALA A 301 -9.42 6.75 -4.18
N VAL A 302 -10.64 6.82 -3.65
CA VAL A 302 -10.98 6.25 -2.34
C VAL A 302 -10.77 4.74 -2.33
N VAL A 303 -11.29 4.02 -3.31
CA VAL A 303 -11.13 2.56 -3.43
C VAL A 303 -9.65 2.19 -3.52
N ALA A 304 -8.89 2.91 -4.30
CA ALA A 304 -7.46 2.65 -4.48
C ALA A 304 -6.64 2.94 -3.21
N VAL A 305 -7.00 3.98 -2.43
CA VAL A 305 -6.39 4.23 -1.11
C VAL A 305 -6.68 3.07 -0.16
N VAL A 306 -7.93 2.61 -0.10
CA VAL A 306 -8.33 1.49 0.76
C VAL A 306 -7.58 0.21 0.36
N LEU A 307 -7.55 -0.12 -0.93
CA LEU A 307 -6.81 -1.27 -1.44
C LEU A 307 -5.30 -1.15 -1.19
N SER A 308 -4.72 0.03 -1.39
CA SER A 308 -3.30 0.26 -1.13
C SER A 308 -2.94 0.06 0.35
N ILE A 309 -3.78 0.53 1.27
CA ILE A 309 -3.60 0.31 2.71
C ILE A 309 -3.76 -1.19 3.05
N TYR A 310 -4.75 -1.85 2.48
CA TYR A 310 -4.99 -3.27 2.68
C TYR A 310 -3.80 -4.11 2.20
N PHE A 311 -3.36 -3.93 0.96
CA PHE A 311 -2.21 -4.65 0.41
C PHE A 311 -0.90 -4.30 1.13
N SER A 312 -0.71 -3.02 1.48
CA SER A 312 0.47 -2.59 2.24
C SER A 312 0.55 -3.31 3.59
N LYS A 313 -0.56 -3.45 4.32
CA LYS A 313 -0.58 -4.23 5.56
C LYS A 313 -0.33 -5.71 5.31
N ARG A 314 -0.98 -6.30 4.32
CA ARG A 314 -0.89 -7.73 4.05
C ARG A 314 0.51 -8.17 3.59
N PHE A 315 1.21 -7.36 2.81
CA PHE A 315 2.55 -7.71 2.30
C PHE A 315 3.70 -7.17 3.15
N THR A 316 3.54 -5.99 3.73
CA THR A 316 4.66 -5.34 4.43
C THR A 316 4.74 -5.75 5.91
N SER A 317 3.62 -6.08 6.55
CA SER A 317 3.59 -6.50 7.95
C SER A 317 4.40 -7.79 8.18
N PRO A 318 4.20 -8.87 7.41
CA PRO A 318 4.99 -10.09 7.56
C PRO A 318 6.49 -9.89 7.31
N ILE A 319 6.86 -9.09 6.32
CA ILE A 319 8.26 -8.76 6.05
C ILE A 319 8.89 -8.02 7.23
N ARG A 320 8.14 -7.14 7.86
CA ARG A 320 8.60 -6.43 9.04
C ARG A 320 8.76 -7.36 10.22
N GLU A 321 7.83 -8.27 10.45
CA GLU A 321 7.89 -9.28 11.50
C GLU A 321 9.14 -10.17 11.34
N ILE A 322 9.38 -10.70 10.14
CA ILE A 322 10.62 -11.44 9.84
C ILE A 322 11.85 -10.59 10.17
N SER A 323 11.89 -9.34 9.72
CA SER A 323 13.03 -8.45 9.92
C SER A 323 13.26 -8.10 11.39
N GLU A 324 12.20 -7.92 12.18
CA GLU A 324 12.27 -7.63 13.60
C GLU A 324 12.77 -8.85 14.39
N GLU A 325 12.24 -10.04 14.12
CA GLU A 325 12.70 -11.29 14.76
C GLU A 325 14.16 -11.61 14.39
N MET A 326 14.54 -11.46 13.13
CA MET A 326 15.94 -11.63 12.72
C MET A 326 16.89 -10.63 13.38
N THR A 327 16.44 -9.41 13.66
CA THR A 327 17.27 -8.36 14.28
C THR A 327 17.37 -8.53 15.79
N GLN A 328 16.33 -9.10 16.43
CA GLN A 328 16.27 -9.34 17.87
C GLN A 328 16.95 -10.65 18.29
N PHE A 329 17.29 -11.50 17.34
CA PHE A 329 18.01 -12.74 17.62
C PHE A 329 19.45 -12.43 18.09
N ASP A 330 19.72 -12.74 19.35
CA ASP A 330 21.01 -12.51 20.04
C ASP A 330 21.90 -13.76 20.12
N GLY A 331 21.46 -14.88 19.54
CA GLY A 331 22.18 -16.15 19.55
C GLY A 331 21.89 -17.04 20.77
N ASN A 332 21.01 -16.63 21.69
CA ASN A 332 20.71 -17.40 22.92
C ASN A 332 19.31 -17.98 22.94
N ASP A 333 18.33 -17.34 22.29
CA ASP A 333 16.93 -17.75 22.34
C ASP A 333 16.47 -18.31 20.97
N PHE A 334 16.46 -19.62 20.86
CA PHE A 334 16.03 -20.36 19.67
C PHE A 334 14.53 -20.70 19.66
N SER A 335 13.78 -20.32 20.70
CA SER A 335 12.35 -20.63 20.82
C SER A 335 11.46 -19.72 19.97
N ARG A 336 11.98 -18.60 19.49
CA ARG A 336 11.26 -17.63 18.71
C ARG A 336 11.15 -18.04 17.24
N LEU A 337 10.12 -18.84 16.97
CA LEU A 337 9.81 -19.27 15.61
C LEU A 337 8.86 -18.28 14.93
N ILE A 338 9.09 -18.05 13.65
CA ILE A 338 8.22 -17.22 12.82
C ILE A 338 7.11 -18.10 12.23
N GLU A 339 5.86 -17.81 12.58
CA GLU A 339 4.67 -18.45 12.02
C GLU A 339 3.87 -17.46 11.19
N LEU A 340 4.06 -17.48 9.89
CA LEU A 340 3.33 -16.68 8.93
C LEU A 340 2.26 -17.52 8.25
N ASN A 341 1.06 -16.95 8.12
CA ASN A 341 -0.08 -17.57 7.43
C ASN A 341 -0.56 -16.64 6.29
N THR A 342 0.36 -16.27 5.42
CA THR A 342 0.09 -15.33 4.33
C THR A 342 -0.36 -16.03 3.04
N ASN A 343 -0.15 -17.35 2.94
CA ASN A 343 -0.30 -18.17 1.72
C ASN A 343 0.50 -17.61 0.53
N THR A 344 1.70 -17.10 0.80
CA THR A 344 2.62 -16.54 -0.19
C THR A 344 4.04 -17.09 0.03
N GLU A 345 4.99 -16.71 -0.82
CA GLU A 345 6.40 -17.04 -0.69
C GLU A 345 7.03 -16.55 0.63
N LEU A 346 6.37 -15.63 1.34
CA LEU A 346 6.80 -15.15 2.65
C LEU A 346 6.75 -16.25 3.70
N ASP A 347 5.79 -17.16 3.63
CA ASP A 347 5.71 -18.31 4.52
C ASP A 347 6.93 -19.24 4.35
N GLN A 348 7.40 -19.39 3.09
CA GLN A 348 8.61 -20.16 2.80
C GLN A 348 9.87 -19.51 3.39
N ILE A 349 9.94 -18.18 3.40
CA ILE A 349 11.04 -17.44 4.04
C ILE A 349 11.01 -17.69 5.55
N GLY A 350 9.84 -17.61 6.19
CA GLY A 350 9.65 -17.92 7.61
C GLY A 350 10.10 -19.35 7.95
N HIS A 351 9.67 -20.33 7.17
CA HIS A 351 10.10 -21.72 7.34
C HIS A 351 11.62 -21.90 7.16
N SER A 352 12.21 -21.24 6.19
CA SER A 352 13.65 -21.29 5.95
C SER A 352 14.44 -20.70 7.11
N TYR A 353 13.96 -19.60 7.67
CA TYR A 353 14.52 -18.99 8.87
C TYR A 353 14.45 -19.94 10.07
N ASN A 354 13.29 -20.53 10.35
CA ASN A 354 13.12 -21.49 11.44
C ASN A 354 14.03 -22.71 11.30
N LYS A 355 14.18 -23.23 10.07
CA LYS A 355 15.11 -24.31 9.76
C LYS A 355 16.57 -23.91 10.03
N MET A 356 16.95 -22.68 9.69
CA MET A 356 18.27 -22.15 9.97
C MET A 356 18.53 -22.08 11.48
N LEU A 357 17.60 -21.56 12.28
CA LEU A 357 17.69 -21.50 13.74
C LEU A 357 17.90 -22.91 14.33
N LYS A 358 17.09 -23.87 13.88
CA LYS A 358 17.22 -25.26 14.33
C LYS A 358 18.58 -25.87 14.02
N ASN A 359 19.13 -25.59 12.85
CA ASN A 359 20.47 -26.05 12.48
C ASN A 359 21.55 -25.40 13.36
N ILE A 360 21.42 -24.10 13.65
CA ILE A 360 22.39 -23.41 14.53
C ILE A 360 22.32 -23.99 15.95
N GLU A 361 21.11 -24.22 16.49
CA GLU A 361 20.92 -24.86 17.80
C GLU A 361 21.62 -26.22 17.85
N ASN A 362 21.40 -27.08 16.86
CA ASN A 362 22.02 -28.39 16.77
C ASN A 362 23.55 -28.30 16.69
N LEU A 363 24.09 -27.39 15.89
CA LEU A 363 25.55 -27.19 15.78
C LEU A 363 26.17 -26.70 17.09
N LEU A 364 25.48 -25.81 17.82
CA LEU A 364 25.96 -25.36 19.14
C LEU A 364 25.94 -26.49 20.17
N ALA A 365 24.92 -27.37 20.13
CA ALA A 365 24.86 -28.55 20.98
C ALA A 365 26.04 -29.52 20.67
N GLU A 366 26.31 -29.77 19.40
CA GLU A 366 27.43 -30.60 18.96
C GLU A 366 28.79 -30.03 19.38
N ILE A 367 28.99 -28.72 19.22
CA ILE A 367 30.23 -28.04 19.66
C ILE A 367 30.42 -28.21 21.18
N LYS A 368 29.37 -28.02 22.00
CA LYS A 368 29.45 -28.20 23.44
C LYS A 368 29.80 -29.64 23.83
N GLU A 369 29.25 -30.61 23.14
CA GLU A 369 29.59 -32.03 23.36
C GLU A 369 31.04 -32.30 23.01
N GLN A 370 31.53 -31.84 21.86
CA GLN A 370 32.93 -31.98 21.43
C GLN A 370 33.88 -31.31 22.40
N GLU A 371 33.58 -30.11 22.88
CA GLU A 371 34.38 -29.45 23.93
C GLU A 371 34.44 -30.27 25.22
N GLY A 372 33.31 -30.87 25.62
CA GLY A 372 33.25 -31.74 26.79
C GLY A 372 34.16 -32.99 26.64
N VAL A 373 34.08 -33.64 25.48
CA VAL A 373 34.93 -34.80 25.15
C VAL A 373 36.42 -34.41 25.11
N LEU A 374 36.75 -33.30 24.47
CA LEU A 374 38.14 -32.81 24.39
C LEU A 374 38.68 -32.54 25.78
N ARG A 375 37.98 -31.87 26.65
CA ARG A 375 38.38 -31.54 28.01
C ARG A 375 38.62 -32.79 28.86
N ARG A 376 37.74 -33.81 28.70
CA ARG A 376 37.91 -35.12 29.34
C ARG A 376 39.17 -35.83 28.84
N THR A 377 39.44 -35.78 27.56
CA THR A 377 40.60 -36.38 26.95
C THR A 377 41.89 -35.71 27.42
N GLU A 378 41.92 -34.38 27.50
CA GLU A 378 43.04 -33.61 28.03
C GLU A 378 43.35 -33.98 29.51
N LEU A 379 42.29 -34.04 30.35
CA LEU A 379 42.46 -34.46 31.75
C LEU A 379 42.99 -35.87 31.87
N ASN A 380 42.50 -36.83 31.08
CA ASN A 380 42.99 -38.20 31.06
C ASN A 380 44.43 -38.28 30.59
N MET A 381 44.84 -37.46 29.64
CA MET A 381 46.23 -37.37 29.17
C MET A 381 47.17 -36.85 30.26
N LEU A 382 46.74 -35.81 30.98
CA LEU A 382 47.51 -35.27 32.12
C LEU A 382 47.64 -36.30 33.25
N LEU A 383 46.59 -37.03 33.60
CA LEU A 383 46.65 -38.11 34.59
C LEU A 383 47.52 -39.27 34.14
N ALA A 384 47.56 -39.61 32.87
CA ALA A 384 48.42 -40.68 32.32
C ALA A 384 49.90 -40.34 32.36
N GLN A 385 50.30 -39.08 32.51
CA GLN A 385 51.67 -38.66 32.64
C GLN A 385 52.30 -39.10 34.00
N ILE A 386 51.45 -39.40 35.01
CA ILE A 386 51.93 -40.02 36.25
C ILE A 386 52.06 -41.50 35.98
N ASN A 387 53.30 -42.00 35.87
CA ASN A 387 53.55 -43.41 35.64
C ASN A 387 53.47 -44.19 36.98
N PRO A 388 52.30 -44.82 37.29
CA PRO A 388 52.16 -45.51 38.59
C PRO A 388 53.16 -46.65 38.78
N HIS A 389 53.53 -47.32 37.69
CA HIS A 389 54.49 -48.43 37.73
C HIS A 389 55.87 -47.94 38.12
N PHE A 390 56.28 -46.78 37.67
CA PHE A 390 57.56 -46.21 38.09
C PHE A 390 57.60 -45.89 39.58
N LEU A 391 56.49 -45.33 40.11
CA LEU A 391 56.35 -45.06 41.55
C LEU A 391 56.43 -46.34 42.38
N TYR A 392 55.68 -47.37 41.99
CA TYR A 392 55.74 -48.67 42.74
C TYR A 392 57.12 -49.30 42.72
N ASN A 393 57.75 -49.39 41.56
CA ASN A 393 59.10 -49.96 41.45
C ASN A 393 60.10 -49.17 42.28
N THR A 394 59.97 -47.85 42.33
CA THR A 394 60.86 -47.01 43.14
C THR A 394 60.63 -47.29 44.65
N LEU A 395 59.39 -47.37 45.10
CA LEU A 395 59.07 -47.71 46.50
C LEU A 395 59.54 -49.11 46.87
N ASP A 396 59.36 -50.10 45.99
CA ASP A 396 59.81 -51.45 46.22
C ASP A 396 61.35 -51.50 46.33
N THR A 397 62.08 -50.73 45.55
CA THR A 397 63.51 -50.59 45.63
C THR A 397 63.93 -49.98 46.97
N ILE A 398 63.26 -48.92 47.43
CA ILE A 398 63.56 -48.28 48.70
C ILE A 398 63.21 -49.22 49.87
N TYR A 399 62.14 -50.00 49.75
CA TYR A 399 61.75 -51.04 50.75
C TYR A 399 62.87 -52.10 50.86
N MET A 400 63.37 -52.57 49.75
CA MET A 400 64.47 -53.56 49.77
C MET A 400 65.74 -52.98 50.39
N LEU A 401 66.09 -51.74 50.10
CA LEU A 401 67.25 -51.09 50.74
C LEU A 401 67.06 -50.93 52.25
N ALA A 402 65.89 -50.50 52.69
CA ALA A 402 65.53 -50.39 54.11
C ALA A 402 65.61 -51.78 54.83
N ARG A 403 65.16 -52.83 54.14
CA ARG A 403 65.28 -54.23 54.63
C ARG A 403 66.72 -54.71 54.81
N ILE A 404 67.55 -54.41 53.88
CA ILE A 404 69.00 -54.77 53.95
C ILE A 404 69.64 -54.04 55.14
N ASN A 405 69.29 -52.81 55.39
CA ASN A 405 69.80 -51.98 56.47
C ASN A 405 69.15 -52.24 57.86
N GLY A 406 68.10 -53.08 57.94
CA GLY A 406 67.44 -53.41 59.18
C GLY A 406 66.57 -52.30 59.73
N GLU A 407 66.09 -51.36 58.88
CA GLU A 407 65.36 -50.19 59.26
C GLU A 407 63.83 -50.46 59.32
N GLU A 408 63.37 -51.11 60.42
CA GLU A 408 61.97 -51.52 60.54
C GLU A 408 60.96 -50.41 60.33
N THR A 409 61.23 -49.19 60.86
CA THR A 409 60.29 -48.05 60.75
C THR A 409 60.19 -47.59 59.31
N THR A 410 61.30 -47.52 58.58
CA THR A 410 61.35 -47.17 57.17
C THR A 410 60.58 -48.17 56.31
N MET A 411 60.78 -49.46 56.59
CA MET A 411 60.07 -50.58 55.93
C MET A 411 58.55 -50.46 56.12
N LYS A 412 58.11 -50.25 57.33
CA LYS A 412 56.67 -50.08 57.62
C LYS A 412 56.06 -48.86 56.90
N MET A 413 56.77 -47.70 56.88
CA MET A 413 56.35 -46.51 56.22
C MET A 413 56.24 -46.72 54.71
N ILE A 414 57.20 -47.31 54.05
CA ILE A 414 57.19 -47.57 52.62
C ILE A 414 56.09 -48.57 52.25
N GLN A 415 55.89 -49.58 53.07
CA GLN A 415 54.85 -50.58 52.85
C GLN A 415 53.42 -49.91 52.94
N ALA A 416 53.21 -49.08 53.93
CA ALA A 416 51.96 -48.33 54.10
C ALA A 416 51.78 -47.31 52.90
N LEU A 417 52.84 -46.62 52.51
CA LEU A 417 52.83 -45.69 51.38
C LEU A 417 52.55 -46.42 50.04
N SER A 418 53.15 -47.56 49.82
CA SER A 418 52.90 -48.35 48.60
C SER A 418 51.48 -48.86 48.51
N ARG A 419 50.89 -49.33 49.65
CA ARG A 419 49.46 -49.69 49.70
C ARG A 419 48.56 -48.52 49.47
N TYR A 420 48.79 -47.37 50.12
CA TYR A 420 48.05 -46.13 49.94
C TYR A 420 48.03 -45.64 48.48
N LEU A 421 49.21 -45.57 47.87
CA LEU A 421 49.36 -45.16 46.47
C LEU A 421 48.70 -46.13 45.48
N ARG A 422 48.74 -47.43 45.74
CA ARG A 422 48.11 -48.46 44.90
C ARG A 422 46.60 -48.32 44.92
N LEU A 423 46.03 -48.12 46.09
CA LEU A 423 44.55 -47.90 46.23
C LEU A 423 44.12 -46.52 45.68
N SER A 424 44.93 -45.48 45.90
CA SER A 424 44.60 -44.14 45.46
C SER A 424 44.74 -43.97 43.94
N LEU A 425 45.79 -44.56 43.31
CA LEU A 425 46.11 -44.46 41.86
C LEU A 425 45.51 -45.60 41.04
N SER A 426 44.78 -46.55 41.62
CA SER A 426 44.17 -47.65 40.89
C SER A 426 43.23 -47.13 39.80
N LYS A 427 43.53 -47.55 38.53
CA LYS A 427 42.75 -47.14 37.35
C LYS A 427 41.44 -47.90 37.29
N GLY A 428 40.33 -47.19 37.12
CA GLY A 428 39.15 -47.75 36.48
C GLY A 428 37.81 -47.47 37.07
N SER A 429 37.63 -47.38 38.37
CA SER A 429 36.28 -47.14 38.94
C SER A 429 36.32 -46.09 40.03
N ASP A 430 35.35 -45.14 39.96
CA ASP A 430 35.11 -44.18 41.03
C ASP A 430 34.43 -44.85 42.25
N ILE A 431 34.03 -46.10 42.11
CA ILE A 431 33.38 -46.91 43.16
C ILE A 431 34.30 -48.06 43.56
N VAL A 432 34.48 -48.25 44.84
CA VAL A 432 35.32 -49.28 45.46
C VAL A 432 34.54 -50.02 46.53
N THR A 433 35.08 -51.17 46.98
CA THR A 433 34.51 -51.86 48.12
C THR A 433 34.81 -51.09 49.41
N VAL A 434 33.96 -51.29 50.43
CA VAL A 434 34.23 -50.76 51.79
C VAL A 434 35.58 -51.27 52.30
N GLU A 435 35.97 -52.51 51.97
CA GLU A 435 37.30 -53.09 52.29
C GLU A 435 38.45 -52.24 51.71
N ASP A 436 38.36 -51.89 50.42
CA ASP A 436 39.42 -51.09 49.73
C ASP A 436 39.53 -49.69 50.35
N GLU A 437 38.39 -49.04 50.66
CA GLU A 437 38.37 -47.68 51.24
C GLU A 437 38.91 -47.70 52.68
N LEU A 438 38.55 -48.72 53.48
CA LEU A 438 39.09 -48.91 54.83
C LEU A 438 40.58 -49.22 54.79
N GLU A 439 41.06 -50.07 53.85
CA GLU A 439 42.46 -50.34 53.69
C GLU A 439 43.27 -49.10 53.28
N ASN A 440 42.71 -48.27 52.42
CA ASN A 440 43.31 -46.98 52.03
C ASN A 440 43.50 -46.07 53.24
N VAL A 441 42.42 -45.87 54.00
CA VAL A 441 42.45 -45.04 55.19
C VAL A 441 43.34 -45.61 56.31
N LYS A 442 43.34 -46.92 56.54
CA LYS A 442 44.29 -47.58 57.46
C LYS A 442 45.72 -47.27 57.07
N SER A 443 46.09 -47.48 55.79
CA SER A 443 47.39 -47.17 55.25
C SER A 443 47.82 -45.73 55.46
N TYR A 444 46.87 -44.77 55.23
CA TYR A 444 47.06 -43.35 55.50
C TYR A 444 47.34 -43.08 56.99
N MET A 445 46.52 -43.64 57.87
CA MET A 445 46.69 -43.48 59.33
C MET A 445 47.96 -44.07 59.85
N GLU A 446 48.42 -45.26 59.32
CA GLU A 446 49.69 -45.88 59.64
C GLU A 446 50.83 -44.93 59.27
N ILE A 447 50.80 -44.29 58.07
CA ILE A 447 51.82 -43.32 57.68
C ILE A 447 51.87 -42.15 58.64
N GLN A 448 50.69 -41.62 59.05
CA GLN A 448 50.59 -40.49 59.98
C GLN A 448 51.10 -40.87 61.37
N GLN A 449 50.81 -42.07 61.85
CA GLN A 449 51.34 -42.59 63.15
C GLN A 449 52.83 -42.74 63.15
N ILE A 450 53.44 -43.25 62.07
CA ILE A 450 54.91 -43.35 61.94
C ILE A 450 55.54 -41.94 61.91
N ARG A 451 54.92 -40.98 61.27
CA ARG A 451 55.36 -39.57 61.17
C ARG A 451 55.28 -38.85 62.53
N ASN A 452 54.20 -39.10 63.25
CA ASN A 452 53.89 -38.42 64.49
C ASN A 452 53.61 -39.49 65.59
N ALA A 453 54.70 -40.03 66.14
CA ALA A 453 54.58 -41.09 67.15
C ALA A 453 53.71 -40.65 68.32
N ASN A 454 52.81 -41.53 68.78
CA ASN A 454 51.87 -41.34 69.91
C ASN A 454 50.85 -40.26 69.77
N LEU A 455 50.68 -39.59 68.57
CA LEU A 455 49.72 -38.53 68.40
C LEU A 455 48.26 -39.04 68.56
N PHE A 456 47.97 -40.20 67.96
CA PHE A 456 46.63 -40.77 68.03
C PHE A 456 46.60 -42.28 67.86
N ARG A 457 45.55 -42.91 68.34
CA ARG A 457 45.17 -44.29 68.02
C ARG A 457 43.85 -44.23 67.19
N TYR A 458 43.60 -45.32 66.46
CA TYR A 458 42.35 -45.44 65.72
C TYR A 458 41.62 -46.75 66.04
N GLU A 459 40.30 -46.69 65.95
CA GLU A 459 39.38 -47.80 66.13
C GLU A 459 38.47 -47.85 64.92
N ILE A 460 38.27 -49.01 64.31
CA ILE A 460 37.38 -49.20 63.16
C ILE A 460 36.38 -50.27 63.51
N GLU A 461 35.08 -49.90 63.47
CA GLU A 461 33.96 -50.79 63.68
C GLU A 461 33.15 -50.87 62.38
N CYS A 462 33.24 -51.98 61.65
CA CYS A 462 32.49 -52.20 60.42
C CYS A 462 31.43 -53.28 60.67
N LYS A 463 30.16 -52.92 60.55
CA LYS A 463 28.99 -53.83 60.77
C LYS A 463 28.37 -54.28 59.44
N VAL A 464 29.03 -53.99 58.32
CA VAL A 464 28.60 -54.41 56.97
C VAL A 464 29.60 -55.41 56.40
N GLU A 465 29.20 -56.14 55.38
CA GLU A 465 30.12 -57.05 54.69
C GLU A 465 31.06 -56.23 53.79
N GLU A 466 32.30 -56.04 54.23
CA GLU A 466 33.31 -55.12 53.62
C GLU A 466 33.55 -55.40 52.15
N LYS A 467 33.55 -56.68 51.74
CA LYS A 467 33.88 -57.12 50.36
C LYS A 467 32.72 -56.98 49.37
N SER A 468 31.49 -56.91 49.87
CA SER A 468 30.29 -56.88 49.03
C SER A 468 29.56 -55.55 49.08
N THR A 469 29.92 -54.67 50.03
CA THR A 469 29.38 -53.32 50.12
C THR A 469 30.25 -52.33 49.35
N TRP A 470 29.64 -51.50 48.54
CA TRP A 470 30.32 -50.58 47.63
C TRP A 470 30.05 -49.13 48.02
N MET A 471 31.07 -48.29 47.86
CA MET A 471 30.98 -46.86 48.13
C MET A 471 31.85 -46.04 47.17
N LEU A 472 31.66 -44.73 47.12
CA LEU A 472 32.48 -43.84 46.32
C LEU A 472 33.89 -43.79 46.91
N LYS A 473 34.89 -43.88 46.06
CA LYS A 473 36.32 -43.89 46.40
C LYS A 473 36.78 -42.57 47.04
N LEU A 474 37.71 -42.62 47.98
CA LEU A 474 38.32 -41.46 48.63
C LEU A 474 37.30 -40.53 49.33
N ILE A 475 36.39 -41.13 50.10
CA ILE A 475 35.42 -40.41 50.93
C ILE A 475 35.92 -40.36 52.39
N LEU A 476 36.43 -41.47 52.91
CA LEU A 476 36.90 -41.54 54.30
C LEU A 476 38.21 -40.77 54.51
N GLN A 477 39.13 -40.82 53.54
CA GLN A 477 40.44 -40.21 53.67
C GLN A 477 40.36 -38.69 53.98
N PRO A 478 39.60 -37.84 53.27
CA PRO A 478 39.51 -36.41 53.57
C PRO A 478 38.95 -36.14 54.97
N LEU A 479 38.07 -36.99 55.47
CA LEU A 479 37.49 -36.83 56.83
C LEU A 479 38.53 -37.16 57.91
N VAL A 480 39.28 -38.22 57.70
CA VAL A 480 40.38 -38.61 58.62
C VAL A 480 41.52 -37.60 58.54
N GLU A 481 41.83 -37.07 57.34
CA GLU A 481 42.80 -36.01 57.16
C GLU A 481 42.42 -34.77 57.95
N ASN A 482 41.13 -34.37 57.90
CA ASN A 482 40.60 -33.23 58.67
C ASN A 482 40.68 -33.50 60.18
N ALA A 483 40.35 -34.72 60.63
CA ALA A 483 40.44 -35.09 62.02
C ALA A 483 41.88 -34.99 62.56
N ILE A 484 42.88 -35.45 61.80
CA ILE A 484 44.27 -35.32 62.15
C ILE A 484 44.76 -33.88 62.12
N LYS A 485 44.49 -33.16 61.03
CA LYS A 485 45.00 -31.82 60.81
C LYS A 485 44.36 -30.75 61.69
N HIS A 486 43.04 -30.81 61.89
CA HIS A 486 42.29 -29.80 62.60
C HIS A 486 41.86 -30.25 64.01
N GLY A 487 41.52 -31.54 64.17
CA GLY A 487 41.11 -32.06 65.45
C GLY A 487 42.28 -32.18 66.45
N PHE A 488 43.48 -32.56 65.98
CA PHE A 488 44.64 -32.76 66.82
C PHE A 488 45.67 -31.65 66.79
N CYS A 489 45.30 -30.44 66.30
CA CYS A 489 46.23 -29.31 66.25
C CYS A 489 46.74 -28.86 67.61
N GLU A 490 46.00 -29.10 68.69
CA GLU A 490 46.33 -28.74 70.09
C GLU A 490 46.57 -30.00 70.99
N ILE A 491 46.52 -31.21 70.41
CA ILE A 491 46.72 -32.47 71.15
C ILE A 491 48.04 -33.08 70.68
N TYR A 492 48.90 -33.44 71.63
CA TYR A 492 50.22 -34.03 71.35
C TYR A 492 50.29 -35.52 71.67
N GLU A 493 49.34 -36.05 72.45
CA GLU A 493 49.24 -37.46 72.86
C GLU A 493 47.75 -37.88 73.09
N ASN A 494 47.48 -39.18 72.93
CA ASN A 494 46.21 -39.85 73.24
C ASN A 494 45.01 -39.38 72.36
N GLY A 495 45.25 -38.85 71.17
CA GLY A 495 44.18 -38.67 70.20
C GLY A 495 43.52 -39.99 69.82
N LEU A 496 42.20 -39.96 69.57
CA LEU A 496 41.44 -41.12 69.15
C LEU A 496 40.64 -40.78 67.89
N ILE A 497 40.78 -41.56 66.82
CA ILE A 497 39.92 -41.56 65.65
C ILE A 497 39.10 -42.84 65.67
N ARG A 498 37.77 -42.72 65.61
CA ARG A 498 36.87 -43.84 65.49
C ARG A 498 36.11 -43.76 64.19
N ILE A 499 36.12 -44.83 63.41
CA ILE A 499 35.37 -44.98 62.17
C ILE A 499 34.34 -46.08 62.39
N GLU A 500 33.08 -45.74 62.23
CA GLU A 500 31.97 -46.68 62.31
C GLU A 500 31.24 -46.75 60.98
N ILE A 501 31.00 -47.95 60.45
CA ILE A 501 30.25 -48.18 59.22
C ILE A 501 29.17 -49.21 59.52
N ALA A 502 27.92 -48.80 59.32
CA ALA A 502 26.76 -49.65 59.58
C ALA A 502 25.69 -49.45 58.51
N ARG A 503 24.79 -50.39 58.40
CA ARG A 503 23.61 -50.27 57.55
C ARG A 503 22.42 -49.93 58.45
N GLU A 504 21.75 -48.79 58.18
CA GLU A 504 20.54 -48.33 58.84
C GLU A 504 19.48 -47.97 57.78
N ASP A 505 18.25 -48.48 57.88
CA ASP A 505 17.12 -48.15 57.00
C ASP A 505 17.44 -48.17 55.49
N SER A 506 18.15 -49.16 55.00
CA SER A 506 18.61 -49.28 53.61
C SER A 506 19.62 -48.21 53.16
N GLN A 507 20.24 -47.51 54.10
CA GLN A 507 21.32 -46.57 53.86
C GLN A 507 22.61 -47.04 54.47
N LEU A 508 23.73 -46.74 53.86
CA LEU A 508 25.05 -46.94 54.44
C LEU A 508 25.37 -45.69 55.28
N LYS A 509 25.44 -45.87 56.58
CA LYS A 509 25.80 -44.84 57.55
C LYS A 509 27.28 -44.98 57.88
N ILE A 510 28.03 -43.92 57.69
CA ILE A 510 29.44 -43.79 57.95
C ILE A 510 29.63 -42.70 59.00
N VAL A 511 30.31 -43.02 60.09
CA VAL A 511 30.64 -42.05 61.12
C VAL A 511 32.12 -42.00 61.33
N VAL A 512 32.69 -40.79 61.29
CA VAL A 512 34.09 -40.54 61.65
C VAL A 512 34.10 -39.61 62.88
N PHE A 513 34.58 -40.11 63.98
CA PHE A 513 34.72 -39.37 65.24
C PHE A 513 36.17 -39.16 65.59
N ASN A 514 36.51 -38.01 66.10
CA ASN A 514 37.79 -37.73 66.75
C ASN A 514 37.61 -37.04 68.09
N ASN A 515 38.41 -37.42 69.12
CA ASN A 515 38.39 -36.84 70.47
C ASN A 515 39.24 -35.55 70.57
N GLY A 516 39.43 -34.82 69.46
CA GLY A 516 40.26 -33.62 69.43
C GLY A 516 39.47 -32.33 69.70
N LYS A 517 40.02 -31.24 69.19
CA LYS A 517 39.36 -29.96 69.25
C LYS A 517 38.02 -30.06 68.55
N PRO A 518 36.93 -29.63 69.20
CA PRO A 518 35.62 -29.58 68.52
C PRO A 518 35.62 -28.63 67.34
N ILE A 519 34.84 -28.99 66.29
CA ILE A 519 34.67 -28.15 65.14
C ILE A 519 34.06 -26.79 65.55
N ASP A 520 34.58 -25.71 64.94
CA ASP A 520 34.00 -24.37 65.16
C ASP A 520 32.52 -24.33 64.82
N ARG A 521 31.74 -23.71 65.68
CA ARG A 521 30.26 -23.67 65.55
C ARG A 521 29.82 -23.02 64.24
N GLU A 522 30.44 -21.93 63.83
CA GLU A 522 30.12 -21.23 62.59
C GLU A 522 30.43 -22.10 61.36
N MET A 523 31.57 -22.83 61.39
CA MET A 523 31.95 -23.74 60.31
C MET A 523 31.01 -24.94 60.25
N MET A 524 30.62 -25.50 61.41
CA MET A 524 29.64 -26.59 61.50
C MET A 524 28.29 -26.22 60.92
N GLU A 525 27.76 -25.05 61.33
CA GLU A 525 26.47 -24.53 60.82
C GLU A 525 26.50 -24.29 59.31
N LYS A 526 27.59 -23.73 58.77
CA LYS A 526 27.83 -23.56 57.32
C LYS A 526 27.84 -24.88 56.57
N ILE A 527 28.53 -25.88 57.06
CA ILE A 527 28.60 -27.21 56.40
C ILE A 527 27.24 -27.91 56.47
N ASN A 528 26.57 -27.89 57.63
CA ASN A 528 25.29 -28.54 57.78
C ASN A 528 24.18 -27.89 56.96
N ALA A 529 24.22 -26.57 56.75
CA ALA A 529 23.31 -25.84 55.89
C ALA A 529 23.40 -26.27 54.41
N LEU A 530 24.53 -26.82 53.98
CA LEU A 530 24.65 -27.30 52.61
C LEU A 530 23.69 -28.43 52.25
N ASN A 531 23.15 -29.17 53.22
CA ASN A 531 22.21 -30.27 52.97
C ASN A 531 20.89 -29.79 52.30
N GLY A 532 20.51 -28.50 52.40
CA GLY A 532 19.31 -27.94 51.82
C GLY A 532 19.51 -27.15 50.51
N HIS A 533 20.74 -27.02 50.02
CA HIS A 533 21.05 -26.16 48.86
C HIS A 533 21.56 -26.94 47.64
N PRO A 534 21.22 -26.48 46.39
CA PRO A 534 21.73 -27.06 45.15
C PRO A 534 23.28 -27.01 45.09
N ILE A 535 23.89 -28.01 44.46
CA ILE A 535 25.39 -28.18 44.35
C ILE A 535 26.10 -26.92 43.87
N LEU A 536 25.51 -26.15 42.92
CA LEU A 536 26.07 -24.91 42.39
C LEU A 536 26.20 -23.80 43.42
N GLU A 537 25.28 -23.73 44.41
CA GLU A 537 25.31 -22.71 45.46
C GLU A 537 26.30 -23.14 46.58
N ALA A 538 26.41 -24.43 46.86
CA ALA A 538 27.36 -24.95 47.84
C ALA A 538 28.82 -24.57 47.51
N LYS A 539 29.20 -24.56 46.22
CA LYS A 539 30.53 -24.12 45.75
C LYS A 539 30.81 -22.64 45.93
N LYS A 540 29.77 -21.79 45.92
CA LYS A 540 29.92 -20.34 46.07
C LYS A 540 30.10 -19.94 47.54
N CYS A 541 29.54 -20.73 48.48
CA CYS A 541 29.63 -20.43 49.91
C CYS A 541 31.05 -20.63 50.49
N PHE A 542 31.93 -21.42 49.84
CA PHE A 542 33.31 -21.71 50.29
C PHE A 542 34.33 -21.22 49.25
N GLN A 543 34.36 -19.93 48.94
CA GLN A 543 35.32 -19.35 48.01
C GLN A 543 36.72 -19.10 48.58
N ASP A 544 36.90 -19.13 49.91
CA ASP A 544 38.20 -19.01 50.56
C ASP A 544 38.97 -20.34 50.52
N LYS A 545 40.11 -20.33 49.86
CA LYS A 545 40.90 -21.50 49.49
C LYS A 545 41.55 -22.27 50.65
N GLU A 546 41.47 -21.80 51.87
CA GLU A 546 42.23 -22.42 52.99
C GLU A 546 41.42 -23.33 53.93
N HIS A 547 40.12 -23.14 54.06
CA HIS A 547 39.30 -23.92 55.01
C HIS A 547 38.01 -24.47 54.39
N GLY A 548 37.79 -25.77 54.46
CA GLY A 548 36.49 -26.40 54.08
C GLY A 548 36.44 -27.01 52.66
N TYR A 549 37.46 -26.82 51.80
CA TYR A 549 37.44 -27.29 50.39
C TYR A 549 37.35 -28.82 50.27
N GLY A 550 38.01 -29.55 51.18
CA GLY A 550 37.96 -31.02 51.21
C GLY A 550 36.57 -31.56 51.49
N VAL A 551 35.87 -30.97 52.45
CA VAL A 551 34.54 -31.35 52.85
C VAL A 551 33.50 -31.08 51.76
N VAL A 552 33.52 -29.87 51.19
CA VAL A 552 32.65 -29.50 50.06
C VAL A 552 32.85 -30.39 48.85
N ASN A 553 34.11 -30.80 48.60
CA ASN A 553 34.42 -31.71 47.50
C ASN A 553 33.84 -33.11 47.74
N VAL A 554 33.93 -33.63 48.98
CA VAL A 554 33.32 -34.91 49.37
C VAL A 554 31.80 -34.84 49.17
N LEU A 555 31.12 -33.85 49.74
CA LEU A 555 29.68 -33.67 49.58
C LEU A 555 29.26 -33.53 48.11
N THR A 556 30.01 -32.72 47.30
CA THR A 556 29.75 -32.58 45.89
C THR A 556 29.84 -33.91 45.12
N ARG A 557 30.89 -34.69 45.38
CA ARG A 557 31.08 -36.00 44.77
C ARG A 557 29.98 -36.99 45.16
N LEU A 558 29.60 -37.01 46.44
CA LEU A 558 28.50 -37.84 46.95
C LEU A 558 27.19 -37.51 46.25
N ARG A 559 26.82 -36.24 46.19
CA ARG A 559 25.58 -35.82 45.53
C ARG A 559 25.54 -36.01 44.02
N LEU A 560 26.67 -35.84 43.36
CA LEU A 560 26.78 -36.15 41.93
C LEU A 560 26.53 -37.62 41.63
N LYS A 561 26.88 -38.51 42.56
CA LYS A 561 26.73 -39.96 42.38
C LYS A 561 25.38 -40.48 42.90
N TYR A 562 24.99 -40.07 44.10
CA TYR A 562 23.85 -40.64 44.83
C TYR A 562 22.60 -39.73 44.85
N GLY A 563 22.69 -38.52 44.27
CA GLY A 563 21.57 -37.57 44.22
C GLY A 563 21.44 -36.73 45.50
N GLU A 564 20.26 -36.12 45.65
CA GLU A 564 20.00 -35.23 46.81
C GLU A 564 19.66 -35.99 48.10
N ASP A 565 19.51 -37.30 48.06
CA ASP A 565 19.17 -38.16 49.24
C ASP A 565 20.38 -38.40 50.16
N VAL A 566 21.52 -37.77 49.89
CA VAL A 566 22.73 -37.82 50.69
C VAL A 566 22.61 -36.88 51.88
N LEU A 567 22.81 -37.41 53.08
CA LEU A 567 22.95 -36.62 54.30
C LEU A 567 24.42 -36.54 54.70
N PHE A 568 24.89 -35.35 54.99
CA PHE A 568 26.26 -35.07 55.37
C PHE A 568 26.26 -33.97 56.42
N TYR A 569 26.61 -34.31 57.68
CA TYR A 569 26.58 -33.34 58.77
C TYR A 569 27.65 -33.54 59.79
N TYR A 570 28.06 -32.45 60.44
CA TYR A 570 28.96 -32.42 61.57
C TYR A 570 28.24 -32.10 62.86
N GLU A 571 28.72 -32.71 63.95
CA GLU A 571 28.27 -32.44 65.31
C GLU A 571 29.52 -32.17 66.19
N ALA A 572 29.43 -31.14 67.04
CA ALA A 572 30.43 -30.87 68.06
C ALA A 572 30.02 -31.63 69.33
N GLU A 573 30.88 -32.52 69.80
CA GLU A 573 30.73 -33.20 71.09
C GLU A 573 31.59 -32.50 72.17
N GLU A 574 31.30 -32.74 73.48
CA GLU A 574 32.05 -32.10 74.59
C GLU A 574 33.60 -32.26 74.43
N ASN A 575 34.03 -33.38 73.89
CA ASN A 575 35.43 -33.71 73.73
C ASN A 575 35.73 -34.21 72.31
N GLY A 576 35.22 -33.57 71.26
CA GLY A 576 35.54 -34.00 69.92
C GLY A 576 34.60 -33.51 68.82
N THR A 577 34.80 -34.05 67.64
CA THR A 577 33.98 -33.79 66.43
C THR A 577 33.51 -35.13 65.85
N ARG A 578 32.22 -35.17 65.54
CA ARG A 578 31.59 -36.30 64.82
C ARG A 578 31.16 -35.82 63.43
N CYS A 579 31.55 -36.55 62.40
CA CYS A 579 31.08 -36.39 61.03
C CYS A 579 30.25 -37.62 60.67
N THR A 580 29.01 -37.42 60.23
CA THR A 580 28.10 -38.48 59.81
C THR A 580 27.76 -38.31 58.33
N ILE A 581 27.89 -39.37 57.56
CA ILE A 581 27.45 -39.49 56.17
C ILE A 581 26.41 -40.59 56.08
N GLN A 582 25.34 -40.33 55.38
CA GLN A 582 24.34 -41.34 55.02
C GLN A 582 24.17 -41.32 53.50
N ILE A 583 24.36 -42.46 52.87
CA ILE A 583 24.25 -42.63 51.41
C ILE A 583 23.33 -43.82 51.11
N PRO A 584 22.55 -43.80 50.03
CA PRO A 584 21.78 -44.95 49.58
C PRO A 584 22.70 -46.16 49.36
N ASP A 585 22.27 -47.36 49.87
CA ASP A 585 22.97 -48.61 49.62
C ASP A 585 22.48 -49.19 48.27
N ASP A 586 23.08 -48.76 47.20
CA ASP A 586 22.64 -49.06 45.82
C ASP A 586 22.94 -50.49 45.33
N GLY A 587 23.45 -51.42 46.21
CA GLY A 587 23.72 -52.80 45.81
C GLY A 587 24.54 -52.91 44.52
N LYS A 588 24.67 -54.14 44.00
CA LYS A 588 25.45 -54.43 42.79
C LYS A 588 24.93 -53.84 41.45
N GLU A 589 23.70 -53.29 41.42
CA GLU A 589 23.04 -53.04 40.12
C GLU A 589 23.39 -51.75 39.38
N LYS A 590 24.17 -50.83 39.97
CA LYS A 590 24.58 -49.58 39.27
C LYS A 590 26.07 -49.53 38.93
N ARG A 591 26.64 -50.61 38.39
CA ARG A 591 28.06 -50.66 37.97
C ARG A 591 28.34 -49.99 36.61
N ASP A 592 27.33 -49.84 35.72
CA ASP A 592 27.50 -49.45 34.33
C ASP A 592 26.59 -48.22 34.02
N LEU A 593 26.96 -47.03 34.55
CA LEU A 593 26.46 -45.76 34.00
C LEU A 593 27.58 -44.72 34.00
#